data_385968bc8ece6362f7516446b57ca3fd
#
_entry.id   385968bc8ece6362f7516446b57ca3fd
#
_cell.length_a   1.000
_cell.length_b   1.000
_cell.length_c   1.000
_cell.angle_alpha   90.00
_cell.angle_beta   90.00
_cell.angle_gamma   90.00
#
_symmetry.space_group_name_H-M   'P 1'
#
loop_
_entity.id
_entity.type
_entity.pdbx_description
1 polymer ?
#
loop_
_entity_poly.entity_id
_entity_poly.type
_entity_poly.pdbx_seq_one_letter_code
_entity_poly.pdbx_strand_id
1 'polypeptide(L)'
;MTQRVQTVEDLAQLVEAQRSKRPFVVAIAGRGGAGKSTVAHQLAMRLIDSAVVPLDDFLVKASMLAPRVEDHFDLLRVEREVLISFTQGLPFNYRRLDWDTGLLVPIDGVIDSTLIVLEGICAFEPPLEAYVDLSVWVDTPANVATERGRERDEGTENVHHWDVWERQDTDFLARRQPERRASVVISGS
;
A
#
# COMPACT_ATOMS: atom_id res chain seq x y z
N MET A 1 -4.80 5.45 20.41
CA MET A 1 -5.68 4.24 20.45
C MET A 1 -6.03 3.88 19.02
N THR A 2 -5.81 2.64 18.59
CA THR A 2 -6.20 2.17 17.26
C THR A 2 -7.72 2.07 17.17
N GLN A 3 -8.32 2.72 16.18
CA GLN A 3 -9.76 2.65 15.91
C GLN A 3 -10.04 1.44 15.01
N ARG A 4 -11.14 0.70 15.25
CA ARG A 4 -11.59 -0.35 14.33
C ARG A 4 -12.82 0.12 13.58
N VAL A 5 -12.80 0.02 12.25
CA VAL A 5 -13.93 0.28 11.36
C VAL A 5 -14.42 -1.02 10.73
N GLN A 6 -15.71 -1.09 10.40
CA GLN A 6 -16.31 -2.33 9.89
C GLN A 6 -16.37 -2.37 8.36
N THR A 7 -16.50 -1.21 7.73
CA THR A 7 -16.72 -1.10 6.29
C THR A 7 -15.80 -0.06 5.66
N VAL A 8 -15.62 -0.12 4.35
CA VAL A 8 -14.93 0.93 3.58
C VAL A 8 -15.70 2.25 3.61
N GLU A 9 -17.01 2.19 3.79
CA GLU A 9 -17.85 3.39 3.96
C GLU A 9 -17.51 4.13 5.28
N ASP A 10 -17.38 3.39 6.40
CA ASP A 10 -16.95 3.96 7.67
C ASP A 10 -15.55 4.59 7.56
N LEU A 11 -14.65 3.91 6.82
CA LEU A 11 -13.30 4.42 6.56
C LEU A 11 -13.35 5.71 5.73
N ALA A 12 -14.19 5.77 4.69
CA ALA A 12 -14.35 6.98 3.87
C ALA A 12 -14.87 8.16 4.69
N GLN A 13 -15.87 7.93 5.55
CA GLN A 13 -16.39 8.96 6.45
C GLN A 13 -15.33 9.46 7.42
N LEU A 14 -14.49 8.55 7.94
CA LEU A 14 -13.38 8.92 8.83
C LEU A 14 -12.34 9.77 8.09
N VAL A 15 -11.96 9.40 6.87
CA VAL A 15 -11.04 10.17 6.03
C VAL A 15 -11.59 11.57 5.77
N GLU A 16 -12.86 11.69 5.34
CA GLU A 16 -13.49 13.00 5.09
C GLU A 16 -13.57 13.86 6.35
N ALA A 17 -13.80 13.26 7.51
CA ALA A 17 -13.83 13.98 8.79
C ALA A 17 -12.45 14.53 9.21
N GLN A 18 -11.37 13.83 8.85
CA GLN A 18 -10.00 14.23 9.19
C GLN A 18 -9.33 15.07 8.10
N ARG A 19 -9.76 14.89 6.83
CA ARG A 19 -9.23 15.61 5.69
C ARG A 19 -9.48 17.11 5.81
N SER A 20 -8.41 17.88 5.87
CA SER A 20 -8.46 19.33 5.74
C SER A 20 -8.32 19.72 4.27
N LYS A 21 -8.26 21.03 3.96
CA LYS A 21 -8.05 21.53 2.59
C LYS A 21 -6.60 21.33 2.06
N ARG A 22 -5.72 20.71 2.80
CA ARG A 22 -4.35 20.37 2.41
C ARG A 22 -4.28 18.99 1.72
N PRO A 23 -3.21 18.68 0.97
CA PRO A 23 -2.98 17.32 0.51
C PRO A 23 -3.02 16.32 1.68
N PHE A 24 -3.65 15.15 1.48
CA PHE A 24 -3.88 14.16 2.52
C PHE A 24 -3.44 12.77 2.07
N VAL A 25 -2.61 12.10 2.87
CA VAL A 25 -2.05 10.78 2.58
C VAL A 25 -2.71 9.72 3.47
N VAL A 26 -3.44 8.81 2.86
CA VAL A 26 -3.90 7.57 3.50
C VAL A 26 -2.95 6.46 3.13
N ALA A 27 -2.37 5.76 4.10
CA ALA A 27 -1.53 4.60 3.85
C ALA A 27 -2.24 3.33 4.30
N ILE A 28 -2.43 2.38 3.37
CA ILE A 28 -3.11 1.11 3.61
C ILE A 28 -2.11 -0.03 3.55
N ALA A 29 -1.87 -0.68 4.68
CA ALA A 29 -1.00 -1.84 4.76
C ALA A 29 -1.75 -3.11 5.20
N GLY A 30 -1.10 -4.25 4.99
CA GLY A 30 -1.61 -5.59 5.31
C GLY A 30 -0.74 -6.64 4.64
N ARG A 31 -0.92 -7.90 4.99
CA ARG A 31 -0.20 -9.04 4.37
C ARG A 31 -0.44 -9.14 2.86
N GLY A 32 0.42 -9.85 2.16
CA GLY A 32 0.13 -10.34 0.81
C GLY A 32 -1.22 -11.08 0.80
N GLY A 33 -2.10 -10.79 -0.18
CA GLY A 33 -3.44 -11.39 -0.25
C GLY A 33 -4.47 -10.89 0.77
N ALA A 34 -4.15 -9.93 1.63
CA ALA A 34 -5.06 -9.40 2.65
C ALA A 34 -6.23 -8.56 2.11
N GLY A 35 -6.22 -8.15 0.83
CA GLY A 35 -7.27 -7.31 0.24
C GLY A 35 -6.96 -5.80 0.28
N LYS A 36 -5.72 -5.39 0.52
CA LYS A 36 -5.29 -3.98 0.53
C LYS A 36 -5.73 -3.20 -0.70
N SER A 37 -5.40 -3.71 -1.88
CA SER A 37 -5.72 -3.05 -3.16
C SER A 37 -7.23 -2.93 -3.36
N THR A 38 -8.01 -3.92 -2.93
CA THR A 38 -9.48 -3.87 -2.95
C THR A 38 -9.99 -2.73 -2.07
N VAL A 39 -9.50 -2.65 -0.82
CA VAL A 39 -9.87 -1.58 0.12
C VAL A 39 -9.44 -0.21 -0.43
N ALA A 40 -8.22 -0.10 -0.97
CA ALA A 40 -7.69 1.15 -1.53
C ALA A 40 -8.54 1.67 -2.70
N HIS A 41 -8.86 0.81 -3.67
CA HIS A 41 -9.69 1.20 -4.81
C HIS A 41 -11.13 1.53 -4.40
N GLN A 42 -11.73 0.73 -3.52
CA GLN A 42 -13.07 1.01 -3.01
C GLN A 42 -13.13 2.32 -2.21
N LEU A 43 -12.09 2.63 -1.44
CA LEU A 43 -11.96 3.90 -0.73
C LEU A 43 -11.86 5.07 -1.73
N ALA A 44 -10.95 4.97 -2.71
CA ALA A 44 -10.76 6.01 -3.70
C ALA A 44 -12.02 6.29 -4.53
N MET A 45 -12.83 5.26 -4.87
CA MET A 45 -14.11 5.46 -5.55
C MET A 45 -15.15 6.23 -4.73
N ARG A 46 -14.98 6.32 -3.42
CA ARG A 46 -15.90 7.04 -2.51
C ARG A 46 -15.42 8.46 -2.19
N LEU A 47 -14.16 8.73 -2.43
CA LEU A 47 -13.54 10.00 -2.09
C LEU A 47 -13.32 10.84 -3.36
N ILE A 48 -13.79 12.07 -3.33
CA ILE A 48 -13.58 13.00 -4.43
C ILE A 48 -12.11 13.40 -4.50
N ASP A 49 -11.56 13.50 -5.72
CA ASP A 49 -10.22 14.00 -5.97
C ASP A 49 -9.14 13.15 -5.26
N SER A 50 -9.24 11.84 -5.46
CA SER A 50 -8.35 10.85 -4.89
C SER A 50 -7.65 10.00 -5.96
N ALA A 51 -6.42 9.59 -5.69
CA ALA A 51 -5.66 8.66 -6.52
C ALA A 51 -5.08 7.53 -5.68
N VAL A 52 -4.94 6.35 -6.28
CA VAL A 52 -4.26 5.19 -5.65
C VAL A 52 -2.84 5.10 -6.19
N VAL A 53 -1.88 4.93 -5.29
CA VAL A 53 -0.47 4.70 -5.60
C VAL A 53 -0.06 3.36 -4.99
N PRO A 54 0.05 2.28 -5.78
CA PRO A 54 0.47 0.98 -5.27
C PRO A 54 1.99 0.92 -5.09
N LEU A 55 2.47 0.40 -3.97
CA LEU A 55 3.90 0.17 -3.75
C LEU A 55 4.48 -0.88 -4.70
N ASP A 56 3.65 -1.77 -5.23
CA ASP A 56 4.08 -2.78 -6.19
C ASP A 56 4.67 -2.16 -7.47
N ASP A 57 4.30 -0.92 -7.82
CA ASP A 57 4.92 -0.13 -8.89
C ASP A 57 6.38 0.24 -8.59
N PHE A 58 6.78 0.17 -7.33
CA PHE A 58 8.12 0.52 -6.84
C PHE A 58 8.95 -0.70 -6.43
N LEU A 59 8.51 -1.90 -6.80
CA LEU A 59 9.29 -3.12 -6.60
C LEU A 59 10.63 -3.05 -7.34
N VAL A 60 11.65 -3.62 -6.70
CA VAL A 60 12.98 -3.81 -7.27
C VAL A 60 13.09 -5.29 -7.66
N LYS A 61 12.97 -5.62 -8.95
CA LYS A 61 12.90 -7.01 -9.44
C LYS A 61 14.04 -7.89 -8.89
N ALA A 62 15.25 -7.36 -8.80
CA ALA A 62 16.40 -8.07 -8.26
C ALA A 62 16.31 -8.37 -6.74
N SER A 63 15.45 -7.67 -6.02
CA SER A 63 15.30 -7.77 -4.56
C SER A 63 14.04 -8.51 -4.11
N MET A 64 13.22 -9.03 -5.02
CA MET A 64 11.95 -9.70 -4.68
C MET A 64 12.11 -10.94 -3.79
N LEU A 65 13.30 -11.52 -3.72
CA LEU A 65 13.65 -12.64 -2.84
C LEU A 65 14.64 -12.22 -1.74
N ALA A 66 14.87 -10.92 -1.55
CA ALA A 66 15.66 -10.44 -0.42
C ALA A 66 15.03 -10.91 0.90
N PRO A 67 15.83 -11.17 1.95
CA PRO A 67 15.30 -11.72 3.20
C PRO A 67 14.28 -10.82 3.90
N ARG A 68 14.35 -9.52 3.66
CA ARG A 68 13.50 -8.52 4.32
C ARG A 68 12.54 -7.93 3.31
N VAL A 69 11.25 -7.91 3.65
CA VAL A 69 10.18 -7.34 2.82
C VAL A 69 10.45 -5.87 2.46
N GLU A 70 11.00 -5.11 3.41
CA GLU A 70 11.31 -3.69 3.20
C GLU A 70 12.30 -3.47 2.04
N ASP A 71 13.19 -4.45 1.82
CA ASP A 71 14.22 -4.36 0.77
C ASP A 71 13.66 -4.69 -0.64
N HIS A 72 12.41 -5.15 -0.72
CA HIS A 72 11.76 -5.42 -2.01
C HIS A 72 11.36 -4.14 -2.74
N PHE A 73 11.19 -3.02 -2.02
CA PHE A 73 10.65 -1.78 -2.53
C PHE A 73 11.67 -0.65 -2.51
N ASP A 74 11.72 0.16 -3.55
CA ASP A 74 12.44 1.44 -3.55
C ASP A 74 11.58 2.53 -2.88
N LEU A 75 11.50 2.49 -1.54
CA LEU A 75 10.71 3.43 -0.75
C LEU A 75 11.24 4.88 -0.86
N LEU A 76 12.54 5.07 -1.10
CA LEU A 76 13.11 6.39 -1.37
C LEU A 76 12.63 6.95 -2.73
N ARG A 77 12.34 6.10 -3.69
CA ARG A 77 11.75 6.52 -4.97
C ARG A 77 10.29 6.94 -4.79
N VAL A 78 9.51 6.24 -3.96
CA VAL A 78 8.15 6.68 -3.59
C VAL A 78 8.19 8.09 -2.98
N GLU A 79 9.12 8.31 -2.04
CA GLU A 79 9.29 9.63 -1.43
C GLU A 79 9.60 10.71 -2.48
N ARG A 80 10.60 10.47 -3.33
CA ARG A 80 11.07 11.48 -4.31
C ARG A 80 10.10 11.72 -5.46
N GLU A 81 9.51 10.66 -6.04
CA GLU A 81 8.67 10.77 -7.24
C GLU A 81 7.21 11.10 -6.90
N VAL A 82 6.74 10.79 -5.67
CA VAL A 82 5.33 10.97 -5.26
C VAL A 82 5.20 11.98 -4.12
N LEU A 83 5.70 11.62 -2.93
CA LEU A 83 5.29 12.28 -1.69
C LEU A 83 5.79 13.71 -1.56
N ILE A 84 7.00 14.01 -2.01
CA ILE A 84 7.57 15.38 -1.93
C ILE A 84 6.72 16.35 -2.76
N SER A 85 6.41 16.05 -4.01
CA SER A 85 5.59 16.91 -4.85
C SER A 85 4.15 16.98 -4.35
N PHE A 86 3.56 15.83 -4.02
CA PHE A 86 2.20 15.75 -3.52
C PHE A 86 1.97 16.61 -2.26
N THR A 87 2.84 16.52 -1.27
CA THR A 87 2.68 17.29 -0.02
C THR A 87 2.87 18.79 -0.20
N GLN A 88 3.48 19.23 -1.30
CA GLN A 88 3.56 20.62 -1.72
C GLN A 88 2.32 21.08 -2.51
N GLY A 89 1.34 20.20 -2.73
CA GLY A 89 0.17 20.48 -3.56
C GLY A 89 0.49 20.61 -5.05
N LEU A 90 1.56 19.94 -5.50
CA LEU A 90 1.99 19.92 -6.89
C LEU A 90 1.59 18.59 -7.56
N PRO A 91 1.19 18.62 -8.83
CA PRO A 91 1.01 17.44 -9.64
C PRO A 91 2.32 16.62 -9.71
N PHE A 92 2.20 15.31 -9.81
CA PHE A 92 3.34 14.42 -9.90
C PHE A 92 3.15 13.32 -10.94
N ASN A 93 4.25 12.71 -11.35
CA ASN A 93 4.30 11.52 -12.16
C ASN A 93 5.40 10.63 -11.58
N TYR A 94 5.26 9.32 -11.71
CA TYR A 94 6.26 8.37 -11.29
C TYR A 94 6.43 7.25 -12.31
N ARG A 95 7.47 6.43 -12.14
CA ARG A 95 7.74 5.28 -12.99
C ARG A 95 7.36 4.01 -12.26
N ARG A 96 6.61 3.15 -12.92
CA ARG A 96 6.25 1.82 -12.42
C ARG A 96 7.16 0.73 -13.00
N LEU A 97 7.28 -0.37 -12.28
CA LEU A 97 7.92 -1.56 -12.81
C LEU A 97 7.01 -2.18 -13.90
N ASP A 98 7.55 -2.33 -15.09
CA ASP A 98 6.97 -3.17 -16.13
C ASP A 98 7.41 -4.62 -15.88
N TRP A 99 6.47 -5.48 -15.59
CA TRP A 99 6.74 -6.86 -15.17
C TRP A 99 7.32 -7.72 -16.30
N ASP A 100 6.91 -7.46 -17.54
CA ASP A 100 7.36 -8.23 -18.72
C ASP A 100 8.82 -7.91 -19.07
N THR A 101 9.14 -6.62 -19.10
CA THR A 101 10.47 -6.15 -19.48
C THR A 101 11.42 -6.01 -18.29
N GLY A 102 10.91 -5.85 -17.08
CA GLY A 102 11.69 -5.52 -15.87
C GLY A 102 12.23 -4.09 -15.85
N LEU A 103 11.75 -3.22 -16.73
CA LEU A 103 12.18 -1.83 -16.85
C LEU A 103 11.23 -0.90 -16.08
N LEU A 104 11.74 0.26 -15.71
CA LEU A 104 10.91 1.33 -15.17
C LEU A 104 10.31 2.15 -16.32
N VAL A 105 8.98 2.18 -16.40
CA VAL A 105 8.22 2.94 -17.39
C VAL A 105 7.37 4.01 -16.70
N PRO A 106 7.22 5.20 -17.26
CA PRO A 106 6.34 6.22 -16.68
C PRO A 106 4.89 5.71 -16.66
N ILE A 107 4.12 6.13 -15.65
CA ILE A 107 2.67 5.97 -15.68
C ILE A 107 2.06 6.89 -16.74
N ASP A 108 0.84 6.57 -17.19
CA ASP A 108 0.13 7.38 -18.15
C ASP A 108 -0.36 8.71 -17.51
N GLY A 109 0.12 9.82 -18.03
CA GLY A 109 -0.28 11.15 -17.58
C GLY A 109 0.36 11.61 -16.29
N VAL A 110 -0.28 12.55 -15.64
CA VAL A 110 0.14 13.20 -14.39
C VAL A 110 -1.00 13.06 -13.37
N ILE A 111 -0.67 12.76 -12.13
CA ILE A 111 -1.63 12.75 -11.03
C ILE A 111 -1.68 14.15 -10.43
N ASP A 112 -2.88 14.75 -10.49
CA ASP A 112 -3.21 16.04 -9.89
C ASP A 112 -4.41 15.82 -8.97
N SER A 113 -4.14 15.56 -7.70
CA SER A 113 -5.13 15.11 -6.72
C SER A 113 -4.78 15.67 -5.35
N THR A 114 -5.75 15.91 -4.50
CA THR A 114 -5.53 16.41 -3.13
C THR A 114 -5.55 15.32 -2.07
N LEU A 115 -5.85 14.08 -2.48
CA LEU A 115 -5.76 12.89 -1.65
C LEU A 115 -5.07 11.76 -2.42
N ILE A 116 -4.11 11.09 -1.78
CA ILE A 116 -3.58 9.82 -2.28
C ILE A 116 -3.82 8.70 -1.27
N VAL A 117 -4.09 7.52 -1.82
CA VAL A 117 -4.13 6.26 -1.08
C VAL A 117 -2.89 5.47 -1.49
N LEU A 118 -1.87 5.49 -0.65
CA LEU A 118 -0.66 4.70 -0.79
C LEU A 118 -0.95 3.29 -0.26
N GLU A 119 -0.79 2.24 -1.07
CA GLU A 119 -1.10 0.89 -0.63
C GLU A 119 0.05 -0.10 -0.85
N GLY A 120 0.27 -0.98 0.12
CA GLY A 120 1.32 -2.00 0.11
C GLY A 120 1.74 -2.36 1.52
N ILE A 121 2.42 -3.49 1.71
CA ILE A 121 2.78 -3.98 3.05
C ILE A 121 3.63 -2.97 3.83
N CYS A 122 4.47 -2.18 3.16
CA CYS A 122 5.35 -1.16 3.73
C CYS A 122 4.80 0.26 3.64
N ALA A 123 3.50 0.47 3.38
CA ALA A 123 2.91 1.78 3.04
C ALA A 123 3.09 2.87 4.12
N PHE A 124 3.34 2.51 5.36
CA PHE A 124 3.67 3.45 6.44
C PHE A 124 4.95 3.07 7.21
N GLU A 125 5.92 2.50 6.49
CA GLU A 125 7.27 2.30 7.00
C GLU A 125 8.19 3.48 6.62
N PRO A 126 9.29 3.72 7.35
CA PRO A 126 10.24 4.77 6.98
C PRO A 126 10.81 4.57 5.56
N PRO A 127 10.97 5.64 4.77
CA PRO A 127 10.76 7.06 5.13
C PRO A 127 9.30 7.54 4.99
N LEU A 128 8.38 6.69 4.49
CA LEU A 128 7.03 7.09 4.09
C LEU A 128 6.18 7.53 5.28
N GLU A 129 6.38 6.95 6.46
CA GLU A 129 5.59 7.23 7.67
C GLU A 129 5.54 8.73 8.03
N ALA A 130 6.59 9.49 7.68
CA ALA A 130 6.65 10.93 7.95
C ALA A 130 5.64 11.76 7.16
N TYR A 131 5.07 11.20 6.09
CA TYR A 131 4.12 11.84 5.18
C TYR A 131 2.68 11.38 5.40
N VAL A 132 2.48 10.31 6.18
CA VAL A 132 1.18 9.66 6.34
C VAL A 132 0.30 10.40 7.35
N ASP A 133 -0.89 10.82 6.92
CA ASP A 133 -1.90 11.44 7.77
C ASP A 133 -2.79 10.40 8.46
N LEU A 134 -3.11 9.30 7.77
CA LEU A 134 -3.91 8.21 8.31
C LEU A 134 -3.34 6.86 7.88
N SER A 135 -2.91 6.06 8.86
CA SER A 135 -2.43 4.69 8.62
C SER A 135 -3.54 3.67 8.90
N VAL A 136 -3.76 2.76 7.93
CA VAL A 136 -4.80 1.73 7.96
C VAL A 136 -4.16 0.36 7.85
N TRP A 137 -4.53 -0.56 8.73
CA TRP A 137 -4.18 -1.97 8.64
C TRP A 137 -5.35 -2.81 8.16
N VAL A 138 -5.17 -3.57 7.09
CA VAL A 138 -6.13 -4.55 6.61
C VAL A 138 -5.88 -5.87 7.32
N ASP A 139 -6.77 -6.21 8.25
CA ASP A 139 -6.68 -7.35 9.15
C ASP A 139 -7.35 -8.58 8.52
N THR A 140 -6.54 -9.47 7.98
CA THR A 140 -6.97 -10.76 7.41
C THR A 140 -6.14 -11.88 8.03
N PRO A 141 -6.77 -12.98 8.49
CA PRO A 141 -6.04 -14.15 8.98
C PRO A 141 -4.99 -14.62 7.97
N ALA A 142 -3.79 -14.99 8.47
CA ALA A 142 -2.65 -15.31 7.61
C ALA A 142 -2.98 -16.42 6.59
N ASN A 143 -3.62 -17.50 7.03
CA ASN A 143 -4.03 -18.61 6.17
C ASN A 143 -4.98 -18.17 5.05
N VAL A 144 -5.97 -17.30 5.37
CA VAL A 144 -6.92 -16.77 4.38
C VAL A 144 -6.22 -15.87 3.37
N ALA A 145 -5.33 -14.99 3.84
CA ALA A 145 -4.57 -14.10 2.97
C ALA A 145 -3.65 -14.89 2.02
N THR A 146 -2.92 -15.88 2.54
CA THR A 146 -2.04 -16.73 1.73
C THR A 146 -2.82 -17.53 0.69
N GLU A 147 -3.97 -18.13 1.06
CA GLU A 147 -4.83 -18.88 0.14
C GLU A 147 -5.32 -17.98 -1.01
N ARG A 148 -5.89 -16.81 -0.70
CA ARG A 148 -6.34 -15.83 -1.71
C ARG A 148 -5.21 -15.39 -2.64
N GLY A 149 -4.02 -15.17 -2.09
CA GLY A 149 -2.86 -14.80 -2.89
C GLY A 149 -2.44 -15.91 -3.85
N ARG A 150 -2.40 -17.16 -3.42
CA ARG A 150 -2.10 -18.32 -4.25
C ARG A 150 -3.12 -18.52 -5.37
N GLU A 151 -4.41 -18.39 -5.03
CA GLU A 151 -5.50 -18.48 -6.03
C GLU A 151 -5.39 -17.39 -7.09
N ARG A 152 -5.11 -16.14 -6.67
CA ARG A 152 -4.91 -15.02 -7.59
C ARG A 152 -3.76 -15.26 -8.56
N ASP A 153 -2.66 -15.83 -8.06
CA ASP A 153 -1.43 -16.03 -8.82
C ASP A 153 -1.35 -17.43 -9.48
N GLU A 154 -2.45 -18.20 -9.43
CA GLU A 154 -2.52 -19.51 -10.08
C GLU A 154 -2.23 -19.40 -11.60
N GLY A 155 -1.35 -20.24 -12.08
CA GLY A 155 -0.90 -20.22 -13.48
C GLY A 155 0.19 -19.19 -13.81
N THR A 156 0.64 -18.40 -12.83
CA THR A 156 1.80 -17.49 -12.97
C THR A 156 3.04 -18.06 -12.27
N GLU A 157 4.23 -17.51 -12.56
CA GLU A 157 5.47 -17.86 -11.86
C GLU A 157 5.41 -17.50 -10.37
N ASN A 158 4.60 -16.51 -9.98
CA ASN A 158 4.48 -16.02 -8.62
C ASN A 158 3.94 -17.07 -7.65
N VAL A 159 3.14 -18.04 -8.10
CA VAL A 159 2.56 -19.09 -7.24
C VAL A 159 3.63 -19.84 -6.44
N HIS A 160 4.83 -20.02 -7.01
CA HIS A 160 5.95 -20.74 -6.37
C HIS A 160 6.65 -19.93 -5.26
N HIS A 161 6.40 -18.63 -5.17
CA HIS A 161 7.06 -17.75 -4.21
C HIS A 161 6.27 -17.58 -2.91
N TRP A 162 5.01 -18.00 -2.87
CA TRP A 162 4.11 -17.76 -1.73
C TRP A 162 4.62 -18.31 -0.39
N ASP A 163 5.32 -19.45 -0.36
CA ASP A 163 5.92 -19.97 0.87
C ASP A 163 7.04 -19.07 1.42
N VAL A 164 7.75 -18.40 0.53
CA VAL A 164 8.81 -17.46 0.89
C VAL A 164 8.18 -16.16 1.38
N TRP A 165 7.22 -15.61 0.63
CA TRP A 165 6.55 -14.36 0.97
C TRP A 165 5.77 -14.44 2.28
N GLU A 166 5.08 -15.55 2.54
CA GLU A 166 4.38 -15.76 3.82
C GLU A 166 5.33 -15.72 5.02
N ARG A 167 6.51 -16.33 4.89
CA ARG A 167 7.54 -16.26 5.94
C ARG A 167 8.07 -14.85 6.11
N GLN A 168 8.38 -14.17 5.02
CA GLN A 168 8.88 -12.79 5.02
C GLN A 168 7.86 -11.83 5.63
N ASP A 169 6.59 -11.95 5.27
CA ASP A 169 5.48 -11.18 5.88
C ASP A 169 5.41 -11.44 7.39
N THR A 170 5.51 -12.70 7.80
CA THR A 170 5.46 -13.08 9.22
C THR A 170 6.63 -12.50 10.00
N ASP A 171 7.84 -12.55 9.46
CA ASP A 171 9.03 -11.97 10.07
C ASP A 171 8.95 -10.44 10.12
N PHE A 172 8.44 -9.81 9.07
CA PHE A 172 8.21 -8.37 9.02
C PHE A 172 7.23 -7.93 10.11
N LEU A 173 6.08 -8.60 10.21
CA LEU A 173 5.07 -8.30 11.22
C LEU A 173 5.58 -8.50 12.64
N ALA A 174 6.36 -9.55 12.89
CA ALA A 174 6.96 -9.79 14.19
C ALA A 174 7.93 -8.67 14.60
N ARG A 175 8.70 -8.14 13.66
CA ARG A 175 9.70 -7.08 13.89
C ARG A 175 9.09 -5.68 13.96
N ARG A 176 8.18 -5.36 13.05
CA ARG A 176 7.68 -3.99 12.82
C ARG A 176 6.34 -3.70 13.47
N GLN A 177 5.54 -4.75 13.72
CA GLN A 177 4.21 -4.68 14.35
C GLN A 177 3.31 -3.57 13.75
N PRO A 178 3.19 -3.48 12.40
CA PRO A 178 2.46 -2.40 11.76
C PRO A 178 0.99 -2.36 12.19
N GLU A 179 0.39 -3.51 12.47
CA GLU A 179 -0.99 -3.62 12.96
C GLU A 179 -1.22 -2.88 14.29
N ARG A 180 -0.17 -2.76 15.13
CA ARG A 180 -0.25 -2.03 16.41
C ARG A 180 0.02 -0.54 16.25
N ARG A 181 0.72 -0.16 15.19
CA ARG A 181 1.06 1.23 14.88
C ARG A 181 0.01 1.93 14.05
N ALA A 182 -0.83 1.17 13.36
CA ALA A 182 -1.91 1.70 12.54
C ALA A 182 -2.91 2.50 13.37
N SER A 183 -3.35 3.63 12.83
CA SER A 183 -4.41 4.47 13.41
C SER A 183 -5.77 3.76 13.33
N VAL A 184 -5.98 3.02 12.24
CA VAL A 184 -7.23 2.32 11.93
C VAL A 184 -6.95 0.87 11.56
N VAL A 185 -7.86 -0.02 11.97
CA VAL A 185 -7.90 -1.43 11.52
C VAL A 185 -9.23 -1.67 10.84
N ILE A 186 -9.18 -2.28 9.66
CA ILE A 186 -10.36 -2.73 8.89
C ILE A 186 -10.23 -4.22 8.58
N SER A 187 -11.35 -4.97 8.59
CA SER A 187 -11.33 -6.37 8.17
C SER A 187 -11.08 -6.48 6.67
N GLY A 188 -10.21 -7.40 6.26
CA GLY A 188 -10.03 -7.75 4.86
C GLY A 188 -11.20 -8.63 4.39
N SER A 189 -11.99 -8.12 3.45
CA SER A 189 -13.13 -8.81 2.83
C SER A 189 -12.69 -9.82 1.79
#